data_188762aef2f96eca2399bb590e888fd1
#
_entry.id   188762aef2f96eca2399bb590e888fd1
#
_cell.length_a   1.000
_cell.length_b   1.000
_cell.length_c   1.000
_cell.angle_alpha   90.00
_cell.angle_beta   90.00
_cell.angle_gamma   90.00
#
_symmetry.space_group_name_H-M   'P 1'
#
loop_
_entity.id
_entity.type
_entity.pdbx_description
1 polymer ?
#
loop_
_entity_poly.entity_id
_entity_poly.type
_entity_poly.pdbx_seq_one_letter_code
_entity_poly.pdbx_strand_id
1 'polypeptide(L)'
;VAIAHPIEGLLSRLRAGEVVFSDLAAEAILLATDRLELATDALITHRPLDSLRLVPLVQGLEKMSRSMPEGIDAAASALIESVTGFKAASSATMPKGKSLSGSRKNLQVADDLRFFRAIALQSEARSPLFKGRTNRILRLALETNQAGGKKVDTVQLETAVYLHDIGMMLLPEAVWLKVGRMNEEEKLLLRSHPGYAAGLVQRMEGLEEAARIISQHHEMPDGGGYPAGLKGDAICDG
;
A
#
# COMPACT_ATOMS: atom_id res chain seq x y z
N VAL A 1 -0.25 24.55 16.06
CA VAL A 1 -0.60 24.51 17.48
C VAL A 1 -2.00 23.96 17.69
N ALA A 2 -3.05 24.53 17.03
CA ALA A 2 -4.45 24.13 17.27
C ALA A 2 -4.78 22.67 16.94
N ILE A 3 -4.09 22.02 16.00
CA ILE A 3 -4.25 20.61 15.66
C ILE A 3 -3.34 19.74 16.52
N ALA A 4 -2.07 20.13 16.71
CA ALA A 4 -1.09 19.32 17.41
C ALA A 4 -1.43 19.15 18.90
N HIS A 5 -1.84 20.20 19.57
CA HIS A 5 -2.08 20.17 21.02
C HIS A 5 -3.18 19.19 21.47
N PRO A 6 -4.36 19.10 20.82
CA PRO A 6 -5.34 18.07 21.15
C PRO A 6 -4.84 16.64 20.91
N ILE A 7 -4.01 16.44 19.86
CA ILE A 7 -3.41 15.12 19.57
C ILE A 7 -2.41 14.75 20.65
N GLU A 8 -1.53 15.67 21.06
CA GLU A 8 -0.58 15.47 22.18
C GLU A 8 -1.30 15.09 23.47
N GLY A 9 -2.40 15.79 23.80
CA GLY A 9 -3.22 15.48 24.97
C GLY A 9 -3.81 14.08 24.91
N LEU A 10 -4.35 13.67 23.76
CA LEU A 10 -4.89 12.33 23.56
C LEU A 10 -3.80 11.25 23.66
N LEU A 11 -2.65 11.45 23.00
CA LEU A 11 -1.51 10.53 23.06
C LEU A 11 -0.95 10.40 24.48
N SER A 12 -0.94 11.49 25.26
CA SER A 12 -0.54 11.47 26.66
C SER A 12 -1.44 10.58 27.52
N ARG A 13 -2.76 10.69 27.31
CA ARG A 13 -3.76 9.86 28.00
C ARG A 13 -3.68 8.39 27.60
N LEU A 14 -3.42 8.11 26.32
CA LEU A 14 -3.16 6.75 25.81
C LEU A 14 -1.90 6.15 26.47
N ARG A 15 -0.83 6.92 26.57
CA ARG A 15 0.43 6.49 27.21
C ARG A 15 0.24 6.25 28.72
N ALA A 16 -0.60 7.04 29.38
CA ALA A 16 -0.94 6.86 30.79
C ALA A 16 -1.87 5.67 31.03
N GLY A 17 -2.39 5.01 29.99
CA GLY A 17 -3.35 3.91 30.12
C GLY A 17 -4.76 4.37 30.51
N GLU A 18 -5.05 5.66 30.47
CA GLU A 18 -6.37 6.23 30.75
C GLU A 18 -7.40 5.91 29.67
N VAL A 19 -6.91 5.63 28.48
CA VAL A 19 -7.71 5.43 27.26
C VAL A 19 -7.14 4.23 26.51
N VAL A 20 -8.03 3.40 25.95
CA VAL A 20 -7.66 2.30 25.05
C VAL A 20 -7.52 2.84 23.62
N PHE A 21 -6.45 2.48 22.95
CA PHE A 21 -6.25 2.83 21.54
C PHE A 21 -7.19 2.00 20.67
N SER A 22 -8.11 2.66 20.01
CA SER A 22 -9.05 2.04 19.08
C SER A 22 -8.70 2.37 17.62
N ASP A 23 -9.19 1.55 16.68
CA ASP A 23 -9.02 1.78 15.25
C ASP A 23 -9.60 3.14 14.82
N LEU A 24 -10.74 3.55 15.39
CA LEU A 24 -11.37 4.85 15.14
C LEU A 24 -10.53 6.03 15.67
N ALA A 25 -9.93 5.86 16.85
CA ALA A 25 -9.03 6.87 17.40
C ALA A 25 -7.77 7.01 16.53
N ALA A 26 -7.22 5.89 16.05
CA ALA A 26 -6.08 5.88 15.12
C ALA A 26 -6.43 6.59 13.81
N GLU A 27 -7.57 6.26 13.20
CA GLU A 27 -8.04 6.86 11.94
C GLU A 27 -8.26 8.37 12.09
N ALA A 28 -8.83 8.82 13.20
CA ALA A 28 -9.00 10.24 13.47
C ALA A 28 -7.66 11.00 13.63
N ILE A 29 -6.66 10.39 14.27
CA ILE A 29 -5.30 10.97 14.41
C ILE A 29 -4.60 11.03 13.05
N LEU A 30 -4.67 9.96 12.25
CA LEU A 30 -4.11 9.93 10.91
C LEU A 30 -4.75 10.98 10.00
N LEU A 31 -6.08 11.09 10.00
CA LEU A 31 -6.80 12.13 9.27
C LEU A 31 -6.34 13.54 9.69
N ALA A 32 -6.09 13.75 10.97
CA ALA A 32 -5.62 15.04 11.46
C ALA A 32 -4.19 15.37 11.02
N THR A 33 -3.30 14.37 10.98
CA THR A 33 -1.93 14.52 10.47
C THR A 33 -1.91 14.81 8.97
N ASP A 34 -2.71 14.09 8.19
CA ASP A 34 -2.84 14.34 6.75
C ASP A 34 -3.36 15.76 6.45
N ARG A 35 -4.36 16.21 7.21
CA ARG A 35 -4.88 17.59 7.07
C ARG A 35 -3.86 18.65 7.47
N LEU A 36 -3.04 18.38 8.47
CA LEU A 36 -1.94 19.29 8.88
C LEU A 36 -0.89 19.39 7.78
N GLU A 37 -0.51 18.27 7.16
CA GLU A 37 0.42 18.25 6.03
C GLU A 37 -0.12 19.03 4.84
N LEU A 38 -1.37 18.75 4.43
CA LEU A 38 -2.03 19.48 3.35
C LEU A 38 -2.17 20.99 3.64
N ALA A 39 -2.45 21.36 4.90
CA ALA A 39 -2.52 22.77 5.28
C ALA A 39 -1.16 23.45 5.21
N THR A 40 -0.10 22.75 5.59
CA THR A 40 1.29 23.27 5.51
C THR A 40 1.68 23.46 4.04
N ASP A 41 1.41 22.49 3.18
CA ASP A 41 1.66 22.62 1.73
C ASP A 41 0.85 23.76 1.11
N ALA A 42 -0.43 23.88 1.45
CA ALA A 42 -1.28 24.96 0.96
C ALA A 42 -0.76 26.34 1.39
N LEU A 43 -0.25 26.50 2.62
CA LEU A 43 0.37 27.73 3.09
C LEU A 43 1.65 28.07 2.32
N ILE A 44 2.51 27.07 2.08
CA ILE A 44 3.77 27.24 1.33
C ILE A 44 3.46 27.61 -0.13
N THR A 45 2.44 27.01 -0.71
CA THR A 45 2.05 27.20 -2.12
C THR A 45 1.02 28.32 -2.33
N HIS A 46 0.68 29.07 -1.28
CA HIS A 46 -0.34 30.15 -1.30
C HIS A 46 -1.71 29.71 -1.82
N ARG A 47 -2.13 28.46 -1.52
CA ARG A 47 -3.45 27.94 -1.87
C ARG A 47 -4.47 28.21 -0.77
N PRO A 48 -5.77 28.33 -1.11
CA PRO A 48 -6.83 28.51 -0.11
C PRO A 48 -6.99 27.27 0.78
N LEU A 49 -7.26 27.49 2.08
CA LEU A 49 -7.42 26.43 3.09
C LEU A 49 -8.87 25.94 3.26
N ASP A 50 -9.84 26.60 2.62
CA ASP A 50 -11.28 26.39 2.85
C ASP A 50 -11.73 24.94 2.60
N SER A 51 -11.14 24.30 1.58
CA SER A 51 -11.45 22.91 1.21
C SER A 51 -10.96 21.88 2.25
N LEU A 52 -10.04 22.24 3.13
CA LEU A 52 -9.42 21.32 4.08
C LEU A 52 -10.27 21.07 5.33
N ARG A 53 -11.34 21.83 5.52
CA ARG A 53 -12.25 21.70 6.67
C ARG A 53 -11.53 21.72 8.03
N LEU A 54 -10.56 22.61 8.21
CA LEU A 54 -9.71 22.66 9.40
C LEU A 54 -10.49 23.05 10.67
N VAL A 55 -11.54 23.88 10.55
CA VAL A 55 -12.36 24.26 11.71
C VAL A 55 -13.10 23.06 12.30
N PRO A 56 -13.88 22.29 11.54
CA PRO A 56 -14.47 21.04 12.04
C PRO A 56 -13.45 20.05 12.60
N LEU A 57 -12.27 19.97 11.98
CA LEU A 57 -11.19 19.10 12.43
C LEU A 57 -10.71 19.49 13.85
N VAL A 58 -10.40 20.76 14.08
CA VAL A 58 -9.92 21.25 15.38
C VAL A 58 -10.99 21.04 16.46
N GLN A 59 -12.23 21.40 16.18
CA GLN A 59 -13.35 21.20 17.11
C GLN A 59 -13.56 19.72 17.46
N GLY A 60 -13.47 18.85 16.47
CA GLY A 60 -13.59 17.40 16.67
C GLY A 60 -12.45 16.83 17.51
N LEU A 61 -11.20 17.25 17.26
CA LEU A 61 -10.03 16.83 18.03
C LEU A 61 -10.10 17.32 19.48
N GLU A 62 -10.51 18.56 19.73
CA GLU A 62 -10.70 19.08 21.08
C GLU A 62 -11.77 18.29 21.83
N LYS A 63 -12.89 18.01 21.17
CA LYS A 63 -13.94 17.17 21.75
C LYS A 63 -13.43 15.79 22.10
N MET A 64 -12.72 15.15 21.18
CA MET A 64 -12.15 13.81 21.36
C MET A 64 -11.13 13.79 22.50
N SER A 65 -10.24 14.78 22.61
CA SER A 65 -9.21 14.86 23.66
C SER A 65 -9.81 15.04 25.07
N ARG A 66 -10.99 15.66 25.17
CA ARG A 66 -11.72 15.89 26.44
C ARG A 66 -12.75 14.82 26.76
N SER A 67 -13.02 13.89 25.84
CA SER A 67 -14.04 12.84 26.04
C SER A 67 -13.61 11.87 27.12
N MET A 68 -14.61 11.32 27.84
CA MET A 68 -14.39 10.16 28.72
C MET A 68 -13.96 8.94 27.87
N PRO A 69 -13.26 7.97 28.45
CA PRO A 69 -12.74 6.81 27.69
C PRO A 69 -13.81 6.13 26.82
N GLU A 70 -15.03 5.95 27.34
CA GLU A 70 -16.14 5.30 26.64
C GLU A 70 -16.72 6.13 25.48
N GLY A 71 -16.43 7.44 25.46
CA GLY A 71 -16.95 8.38 24.47
C GLY A 71 -15.99 8.69 23.33
N ILE A 72 -14.74 8.19 23.38
CA ILE A 72 -13.70 8.54 22.41
C ILE A 72 -14.05 8.04 21.01
N ASP A 73 -14.52 6.82 20.87
CA ASP A 73 -14.90 6.25 19.57
C ASP A 73 -16.06 7.01 18.92
N ALA A 74 -17.04 7.41 19.72
CA ALA A 74 -18.14 8.23 19.23
C ALA A 74 -17.66 9.63 18.79
N ALA A 75 -16.73 10.22 19.53
CA ALA A 75 -16.12 11.51 19.18
C ALA A 75 -15.24 11.41 17.93
N ALA A 76 -14.46 10.33 17.79
CA ALA A 76 -13.64 10.04 16.62
C ALA A 76 -14.49 9.84 15.36
N SER A 77 -15.56 9.02 15.46
CA SER A 77 -16.51 8.81 14.35
C SER A 77 -17.15 10.13 13.89
N ALA A 78 -17.61 10.96 14.84
CA ALA A 78 -18.20 12.26 14.55
C ALA A 78 -17.20 13.23 13.90
N LEU A 79 -15.93 13.19 14.33
CA LEU A 79 -14.84 13.98 13.72
C LEU A 79 -14.62 13.54 12.26
N ILE A 80 -14.44 12.25 12.02
CA ILE A 80 -14.23 11.71 10.68
C ILE A 80 -15.39 12.10 9.76
N GLU A 81 -16.64 11.91 10.21
CA GLU A 81 -17.84 12.31 9.45
C GLU A 81 -17.89 13.81 9.14
N SER A 82 -17.55 14.65 10.10
CA SER A 82 -17.56 16.12 9.91
C SER A 82 -16.53 16.63 8.91
N VAL A 83 -15.38 15.93 8.81
CA VAL A 83 -14.28 16.33 7.94
C VAL A 83 -14.38 15.69 6.56
N THR A 84 -14.77 14.42 6.48
CA THR A 84 -14.79 13.65 5.22
C THR A 84 -16.15 13.62 4.55
N GLY A 85 -17.23 13.84 5.30
CA GLY A 85 -18.61 13.66 4.86
C GLY A 85 -19.07 12.19 4.85
N PHE A 86 -18.20 11.25 5.23
CA PHE A 86 -18.50 9.81 5.31
C PHE A 86 -18.65 9.39 6.76
N LYS A 87 -19.70 8.61 7.04
CA LYS A 87 -19.92 8.05 8.37
C LYS A 87 -18.93 6.91 8.58
N ALA A 88 -18.04 7.07 9.56
CA ALA A 88 -17.16 5.98 9.97
C ALA A 88 -18.03 4.81 10.47
N ALA A 89 -17.75 3.61 9.99
CA ALA A 89 -18.46 2.43 10.47
C ALA A 89 -18.12 2.24 11.95
N SER A 90 -19.06 2.60 12.84
CA SER A 90 -18.86 2.38 14.27
C SER A 90 -18.77 0.88 14.53
N SER A 91 -17.72 0.46 15.19
CA SER A 91 -17.55 -0.92 15.66
C SER A 91 -18.48 -1.29 16.81
N ALA A 92 -19.50 -0.47 17.10
CA ALA A 92 -20.48 -0.73 18.12
C ALA A 92 -21.56 -1.68 17.61
N THR A 93 -21.62 -2.84 18.26
CA THR A 93 -22.59 -3.93 18.12
C THR A 93 -22.41 -4.90 16.94
N MET A 94 -21.35 -5.71 17.03
CA MET A 94 -21.44 -7.06 16.46
C MET A 94 -21.83 -8.07 17.55
N PRO A 95 -22.81 -8.95 17.31
CA PRO A 95 -23.14 -10.02 18.24
C PRO A 95 -21.91 -10.92 18.43
N LYS A 96 -21.58 -11.25 19.68
CA LYS A 96 -20.62 -12.28 20.04
C LYS A 96 -21.02 -13.61 19.37
N GLY A 97 -20.32 -13.97 18.32
CA GLY A 97 -20.48 -15.29 17.69
C GLY A 97 -20.24 -15.32 16.21
N LYS A 98 -19.01 -15.45 15.85
CA LYS A 98 -18.35 -16.11 14.71
C LYS A 98 -17.13 -15.30 14.26
N SER A 99 -15.98 -15.95 14.29
CA SER A 99 -14.67 -15.48 13.91
C SER A 99 -14.68 -14.50 12.72
N LEU A 100 -14.42 -13.21 12.98
CA LEU A 100 -14.24 -12.14 11.98
C LEU A 100 -12.83 -12.07 11.42
N SER A 101 -11.99 -13.09 11.67
CA SER A 101 -10.62 -13.12 11.15
C SER A 101 -10.56 -13.09 9.63
N GLY A 102 -11.57 -13.63 8.94
CA GLY A 102 -11.63 -13.65 7.47
C GLY A 102 -11.94 -12.29 6.83
N SER A 103 -12.82 -11.47 7.45
CA SER A 103 -13.22 -10.18 6.86
C SER A 103 -12.14 -9.09 6.99
N ARG A 104 -11.42 -9.05 8.13
CA ARG A 104 -10.26 -8.14 8.30
C ARG A 104 -9.11 -8.50 7.37
N LYS A 105 -8.80 -9.79 7.22
CA LYS A 105 -7.78 -10.25 6.27
C LYS A 105 -8.12 -9.84 4.83
N ASN A 106 -9.37 -9.98 4.42
CA ASN A 106 -9.80 -9.61 3.06
C ASN A 106 -9.74 -8.10 2.81
N LEU A 107 -10.07 -7.26 3.80
CA LEU A 107 -9.94 -5.80 3.69
C LEU A 107 -8.48 -5.38 3.61
N GLN A 108 -7.61 -5.96 4.42
CA GLN A 108 -6.18 -5.67 4.40
C GLN A 108 -5.56 -6.09 3.06
N VAL A 109 -5.86 -7.27 2.55
CA VAL A 109 -5.41 -7.74 1.23
C VAL A 109 -5.84 -6.78 0.12
N ALA A 110 -7.07 -6.28 0.15
CA ALA A 110 -7.55 -5.33 -0.85
C ALA A 110 -6.82 -3.99 -0.77
N ASP A 111 -6.48 -3.52 0.42
CA ASP A 111 -5.72 -2.29 0.64
C ASP A 111 -4.26 -2.46 0.22
N ASP A 112 -3.65 -3.59 0.54
CA ASP A 112 -2.30 -3.93 0.10
C ASP A 112 -2.20 -3.97 -1.43
N LEU A 113 -3.15 -4.61 -2.11
CA LEU A 113 -3.19 -4.64 -3.59
C LEU A 113 -3.38 -3.25 -4.20
N ARG A 114 -4.20 -2.38 -3.58
CA ARG A 114 -4.32 -0.98 -4.03
C ARG A 114 -3.00 -0.23 -3.89
N PHE A 115 -2.31 -0.43 -2.78
CA PHE A 115 -1.00 0.18 -2.53
C PHE A 115 0.05 -0.33 -3.52
N PHE A 116 0.14 -1.63 -3.75
CA PHE A 116 1.06 -2.23 -4.71
C PHE A 116 0.79 -1.73 -6.14
N ARG A 117 -0.49 -1.63 -6.51
CA ARG A 117 -0.89 -1.04 -7.79
C ARG A 117 -0.46 0.43 -7.90
N ALA A 118 -0.59 1.20 -6.84
CA ALA A 118 -0.16 2.61 -6.84
C ALA A 118 1.36 2.72 -7.06
N ILE A 119 2.17 1.88 -6.39
CA ILE A 119 3.63 1.81 -6.60
C ILE A 119 3.94 1.44 -8.06
N ALA A 120 3.30 0.41 -8.62
CA ALA A 120 3.49 0.00 -10.00
C ALA A 120 3.21 1.13 -10.99
N LEU A 121 2.12 1.88 -10.79
CA LEU A 121 1.75 3.03 -11.63
C LEU A 121 2.74 4.20 -11.47
N GLN A 122 3.28 4.44 -10.29
CA GLN A 122 4.33 5.44 -10.07
C GLN A 122 5.64 5.05 -10.78
N SER A 123 6.00 3.77 -10.75
CA SER A 123 7.14 3.26 -11.51
C SER A 123 6.92 3.39 -13.02
N GLU A 124 5.72 3.03 -13.51
CA GLU A 124 5.33 3.17 -14.91
C GLU A 124 5.39 4.64 -15.40
N ALA A 125 5.02 5.59 -14.54
CA ALA A 125 5.03 7.01 -14.86
C ALA A 125 6.45 7.60 -15.08
N ARG A 126 7.51 6.87 -14.67
CA ARG A 126 8.90 7.30 -14.83
C ARG A 126 9.36 7.30 -16.29
N SER A 127 8.70 6.55 -17.17
CA SER A 127 9.04 6.51 -18.60
C SER A 127 7.79 6.38 -19.46
N PRO A 128 7.67 7.18 -20.54
CA PRO A 128 6.60 7.03 -21.53
C PRO A 128 6.56 5.63 -22.18
N LEU A 129 7.68 4.92 -22.20
CA LEU A 129 7.79 3.55 -22.75
C LEU A 129 7.00 2.53 -21.95
N PHE A 130 6.74 2.81 -20.67
CA PHE A 130 6.01 1.90 -19.77
C PHE A 130 4.52 2.16 -19.72
N LYS A 131 4.03 3.22 -20.37
CA LYS A 131 2.62 3.65 -20.29
C LYS A 131 1.64 2.52 -20.56
N GLY A 132 0.77 2.25 -19.58
CA GLY A 132 -0.28 1.22 -19.62
C GLY A 132 0.25 -0.21 -19.51
N ARG A 133 1.55 -0.42 -19.22
CA ARG A 133 2.18 -1.75 -19.11
C ARG A 133 1.58 -2.54 -17.96
N THR A 134 1.43 -1.93 -16.80
CA THR A 134 0.88 -2.59 -15.58
C THR A 134 -0.48 -3.21 -15.85
N ASN A 135 -1.41 -2.45 -16.41
CA ASN A 135 -2.77 -2.96 -16.68
C ASN A 135 -2.78 -4.04 -17.78
N ARG A 136 -1.90 -3.93 -18.79
CA ARG A 136 -1.80 -4.95 -19.86
C ARG A 136 -1.27 -6.27 -19.32
N ILE A 137 -0.19 -6.23 -18.52
CA ILE A 137 0.41 -7.44 -17.92
C ILE A 137 -0.59 -8.07 -16.97
N LEU A 138 -1.24 -7.28 -16.09
CA LEU A 138 -2.22 -7.79 -15.15
C LEU A 138 -3.34 -8.55 -15.86
N ARG A 139 -3.93 -7.94 -16.89
CA ARG A 139 -5.00 -8.58 -17.65
C ARG A 139 -4.51 -9.89 -18.27
N LEU A 140 -3.35 -9.89 -18.93
CA LEU A 140 -2.79 -11.06 -19.56
C LEU A 140 -2.52 -12.18 -18.54
N ALA A 141 -1.91 -11.85 -17.41
CA ALA A 141 -1.61 -12.82 -16.36
C ALA A 141 -2.90 -13.48 -15.80
N LEU A 142 -3.91 -12.65 -15.47
CA LEU A 142 -5.17 -13.16 -14.93
C LEU A 142 -5.94 -14.02 -15.95
N GLU A 143 -6.01 -13.59 -17.22
CA GLU A 143 -6.66 -14.34 -18.29
C GLU A 143 -5.93 -15.67 -18.54
N THR A 144 -4.60 -15.67 -18.55
CA THR A 144 -3.77 -16.86 -18.72
C THR A 144 -3.96 -17.84 -17.56
N ASN A 145 -3.90 -17.34 -16.31
CA ASN A 145 -4.14 -18.16 -15.13
C ASN A 145 -5.55 -18.77 -15.13
N GLN A 146 -6.56 -17.98 -15.52
CA GLN A 146 -7.94 -18.47 -15.66
C GLN A 146 -8.02 -19.59 -16.72
N ALA A 147 -7.41 -19.40 -17.88
CA ALA A 147 -7.39 -20.40 -18.98
C ALA A 147 -6.59 -21.64 -18.59
N GLY A 148 -5.52 -21.48 -17.80
CA GLY A 148 -4.68 -22.58 -17.29
C GLY A 148 -5.26 -23.36 -16.11
N GLY A 149 -6.49 -23.03 -15.66
CA GLY A 149 -7.17 -23.73 -14.56
C GLY A 149 -6.89 -23.16 -13.18
N LYS A 150 -6.47 -21.90 -13.09
CA LYS A 150 -6.19 -21.16 -11.83
C LYS A 150 -5.14 -21.86 -10.97
N LYS A 151 -4.02 -22.16 -11.54
CA LYS A 151 -2.89 -22.80 -10.84
C LYS A 151 -2.26 -21.93 -9.77
N VAL A 152 -2.36 -20.60 -9.92
CA VAL A 152 -1.80 -19.61 -9.01
C VAL A 152 -2.93 -18.87 -8.30
N ASP A 153 -2.77 -18.61 -7.01
CA ASP A 153 -3.71 -17.77 -6.26
C ASP A 153 -3.75 -16.36 -6.86
N THR A 154 -4.95 -15.81 -7.01
CA THR A 154 -5.15 -14.53 -7.70
C THR A 154 -4.45 -13.37 -6.99
N VAL A 155 -4.44 -13.36 -5.64
CA VAL A 155 -3.79 -12.30 -4.86
C VAL A 155 -2.27 -12.37 -5.03
N GLN A 156 -1.70 -13.58 -5.03
CA GLN A 156 -0.28 -13.80 -5.26
C GLN A 156 0.12 -13.33 -6.65
N LEU A 157 -0.67 -13.68 -7.67
CA LEU A 157 -0.41 -13.29 -9.05
C LEU A 157 -0.52 -11.78 -9.27
N GLU A 158 -1.57 -11.14 -8.74
CA GLU A 158 -1.71 -9.68 -8.82
C GLU A 158 -0.56 -8.96 -8.11
N THR A 159 -0.18 -9.42 -6.92
CA THR A 159 0.97 -8.90 -6.18
C THR A 159 2.26 -9.04 -7.00
N ALA A 160 2.49 -10.21 -7.60
CA ALA A 160 3.66 -10.43 -8.44
C ALA A 160 3.66 -9.48 -9.63
N VAL A 161 2.53 -9.31 -10.32
CA VAL A 161 2.42 -8.38 -11.44
C VAL A 161 2.70 -6.93 -11.04
N TYR A 162 2.20 -6.49 -9.88
CA TYR A 162 2.43 -5.10 -9.45
C TYR A 162 3.88 -4.87 -9.02
N LEU A 163 4.54 -5.85 -8.43
CA LEU A 163 5.83 -5.66 -7.78
C LEU A 163 7.03 -6.28 -8.53
N HIS A 164 6.85 -7.01 -9.66
CA HIS A 164 7.95 -7.69 -10.34
C HIS A 164 9.13 -6.76 -10.68
N ASP A 165 8.84 -5.56 -11.13
CA ASP A 165 9.83 -4.56 -11.57
C ASP A 165 10.20 -3.54 -10.47
N ILE A 166 9.66 -3.64 -9.24
CA ILE A 166 9.96 -2.66 -8.17
C ILE A 166 11.45 -2.61 -7.83
N GLY A 167 12.16 -3.71 -8.01
CA GLY A 167 13.59 -3.80 -7.82
C GLY A 167 14.41 -2.89 -8.75
N MET A 168 13.84 -2.47 -9.89
CA MET A 168 14.47 -1.50 -10.78
C MET A 168 14.67 -0.14 -10.12
N MET A 169 13.79 0.26 -9.20
CA MET A 169 13.91 1.53 -8.48
C MET A 169 15.16 1.58 -7.57
N LEU A 170 15.77 0.44 -7.27
CA LEU A 170 17.02 0.33 -6.52
C LEU A 170 18.27 0.42 -7.41
N LEU A 171 18.08 0.47 -8.73
CA LEU A 171 19.15 0.61 -9.70
C LEU A 171 19.33 2.08 -10.12
N PRO A 172 20.53 2.45 -10.61
CA PRO A 172 20.73 3.78 -11.21
C PRO A 172 19.75 4.04 -12.35
N GLU A 173 19.10 5.20 -12.36
CA GLU A 173 18.14 5.58 -13.42
C GLU A 173 18.77 5.52 -14.82
N ALA A 174 20.04 5.87 -14.94
CA ALA A 174 20.79 5.79 -16.18
C ALA A 174 20.86 4.36 -16.77
N VAL A 175 20.61 3.34 -15.96
CA VAL A 175 20.56 1.94 -16.41
C VAL A 175 19.15 1.56 -16.83
N TRP A 176 18.18 1.62 -15.93
CA TRP A 176 16.85 1.06 -16.21
C TRP A 176 15.94 1.97 -17.04
N LEU A 177 16.23 3.29 -17.10
CA LEU A 177 15.56 4.23 -18.02
C LEU A 177 16.34 4.45 -19.33
N LYS A 178 17.43 3.72 -19.56
CA LYS A 178 18.27 3.88 -20.74
C LYS A 178 17.51 3.56 -22.02
N VAL A 179 17.52 4.52 -22.94
CA VAL A 179 17.06 4.30 -24.32
C VAL A 179 18.28 3.96 -25.18
N GLY A 180 18.37 2.72 -25.62
CA GLY A 180 19.49 2.26 -26.47
C GLY A 180 20.12 0.95 -26.00
N ARG A 181 21.29 0.61 -26.57
CA ARG A 181 21.97 -0.63 -26.20
C ARG A 181 22.67 -0.50 -24.85
N MET A 182 22.44 -1.50 -23.99
CA MET A 182 23.16 -1.67 -22.73
C MET A 182 24.47 -2.38 -22.96
N ASN A 183 25.52 -1.97 -22.24
CA ASN A 183 26.75 -2.74 -22.12
C ASN A 183 26.57 -3.92 -21.15
N GLU A 184 27.60 -4.78 -21.00
CA GLU A 184 27.48 -6.00 -20.17
C GLU A 184 27.32 -5.68 -18.66
N GLU A 185 27.98 -4.62 -18.18
CA GLU A 185 27.82 -4.18 -16.78
C GLU A 185 26.40 -3.70 -16.50
N GLU A 186 25.83 -2.88 -17.39
CA GLU A 186 24.45 -2.41 -17.27
C GLU A 186 23.44 -3.55 -17.33
N LYS A 187 23.67 -4.55 -18.21
CA LYS A 187 22.84 -5.77 -18.27
C LYS A 187 22.93 -6.57 -16.99
N LEU A 188 24.12 -6.71 -16.42
CA LEU A 188 24.32 -7.42 -15.16
C LEU A 188 23.59 -6.73 -14.02
N LEU A 189 23.68 -5.39 -13.94
CA LEU A 189 22.93 -4.60 -12.98
C LEU A 189 21.43 -4.78 -13.17
N LEU A 190 20.93 -4.66 -14.41
CA LEU A 190 19.50 -4.83 -14.69
C LEU A 190 19.00 -6.22 -14.28
N ARG A 191 19.80 -7.26 -14.51
CA ARG A 191 19.46 -8.65 -14.14
C ARG A 191 19.33 -8.90 -12.62
N SER A 192 19.76 -7.95 -11.78
CA SER A 192 19.62 -8.08 -10.33
C SER A 192 18.24 -7.67 -9.79
N HIS A 193 17.41 -6.95 -10.59
CA HIS A 193 16.12 -6.43 -10.09
C HIS A 193 15.13 -7.50 -9.63
N PRO A 194 15.03 -8.71 -10.24
CA PRO A 194 14.12 -9.73 -9.73
C PRO A 194 14.47 -10.16 -8.30
N GLY A 195 15.77 -10.28 -8.02
CA GLY A 195 16.27 -10.61 -6.69
C GLY A 195 15.94 -9.53 -5.65
N TYR A 196 16.10 -8.25 -6.00
CA TYR A 196 15.74 -7.14 -5.13
C TYR A 196 14.23 -7.09 -4.88
N ALA A 197 13.42 -7.22 -5.93
CA ALA A 197 11.96 -7.22 -5.82
C ALA A 197 11.46 -8.39 -4.97
N ALA A 198 11.92 -9.61 -5.26
CA ALA A 198 11.57 -10.79 -4.48
C ALA A 198 12.02 -10.68 -3.03
N GLY A 199 13.23 -10.16 -2.78
CA GLY A 199 13.74 -9.94 -1.43
C GLY A 199 12.93 -8.96 -0.61
N LEU A 200 12.29 -7.96 -1.22
CA LEU A 200 11.34 -7.06 -0.56
C LEU A 200 10.05 -7.80 -0.19
N VAL A 201 9.46 -8.53 -1.16
CA VAL A 201 8.18 -9.22 -0.99
C VAL A 201 8.27 -10.39 -0.02
N GLN A 202 9.40 -11.11 0.02
CA GLN A 202 9.65 -12.19 0.99
C GLN A 202 9.58 -11.76 2.46
N ARG A 203 9.69 -10.46 2.77
CA ARG A 203 9.55 -9.92 4.11
C ARG A 203 8.10 -9.65 4.51
N MET A 204 7.17 -9.83 3.58
CA MET A 204 5.73 -9.66 3.78
C MET A 204 5.12 -11.04 4.03
N GLU A 205 4.44 -11.19 5.16
CA GLU A 205 3.80 -12.45 5.54
C GLU A 205 2.70 -12.83 4.54
N GLY A 206 2.70 -14.09 4.09
CA GLY A 206 1.68 -14.63 3.21
C GLY A 206 1.85 -14.29 1.72
N LEU A 207 3.01 -13.75 1.30
CA LEU A 207 3.32 -13.42 -0.09
C LEU A 207 4.49 -14.25 -0.67
N GLU A 208 4.70 -15.45 -0.13
CA GLU A 208 5.82 -16.33 -0.51
C GLU A 208 5.73 -16.78 -1.97
N GLU A 209 4.52 -17.07 -2.46
CA GLU A 209 4.31 -17.47 -3.85
C GLU A 209 4.54 -16.29 -4.81
N ALA A 210 4.04 -15.10 -4.47
CA ALA A 210 4.31 -13.87 -5.23
C ALA A 210 5.81 -13.59 -5.32
N ALA A 211 6.55 -13.71 -4.21
CA ALA A 211 7.99 -13.52 -4.20
C ALA A 211 8.72 -14.52 -5.09
N ARG A 212 8.26 -15.79 -5.12
CA ARG A 212 8.81 -16.82 -6.01
C ARG A 212 8.56 -16.49 -7.48
N ILE A 213 7.36 -16.09 -7.84
CA ILE A 213 7.01 -15.65 -9.21
C ILE A 213 7.90 -14.47 -9.61
N ILE A 214 8.00 -13.46 -8.74
CA ILE A 214 8.86 -12.28 -8.98
C ILE A 214 10.31 -12.68 -9.20
N SER A 215 10.85 -13.61 -8.42
CA SER A 215 12.25 -14.03 -8.56
C SER A 215 12.55 -14.73 -9.90
N GLN A 216 11.52 -15.29 -10.55
CA GLN A 216 11.65 -16.13 -11.73
C GLN A 216 11.05 -15.53 -13.01
N HIS A 217 10.50 -14.31 -12.97
CA HIS A 217 9.74 -13.75 -14.10
C HIS A 217 10.58 -13.49 -15.38
N HIS A 218 11.88 -13.62 -15.29
CA HIS A 218 12.81 -13.58 -16.42
C HIS A 218 13.46 -14.94 -16.73
N GLU A 219 13.04 -16.00 -16.04
CA GLU A 219 13.49 -17.34 -16.41
C GLU A 219 12.86 -17.79 -17.73
N MET A 220 13.55 -18.66 -18.45
CA MET A 220 13.09 -19.20 -19.73
C MET A 220 13.15 -20.74 -19.72
N PRO A 221 12.17 -21.43 -20.32
CA PRO A 221 12.11 -22.89 -20.31
C PRO A 221 13.36 -23.60 -20.84
N ASP A 222 14.13 -22.96 -21.71
CA ASP A 222 15.39 -23.46 -22.26
C ASP A 222 16.59 -23.25 -21.32
N GLY A 223 16.41 -22.48 -20.23
CA GLY A 223 17.46 -22.11 -19.28
C GLY A 223 18.32 -20.93 -19.74
N GLY A 224 17.91 -20.22 -20.81
CA GLY A 224 18.55 -18.99 -21.27
C GLY A 224 18.16 -17.75 -20.46
N GLY A 225 17.24 -17.91 -19.50
CA GLY A 225 16.76 -16.87 -18.62
C GLY A 225 17.72 -16.49 -17.47
N TYR A 226 17.23 -15.71 -16.53
CA TYR A 226 17.96 -15.27 -15.33
C TYR A 226 17.00 -15.04 -14.16
N PRO A 227 17.46 -14.99 -12.89
CA PRO A 227 18.87 -14.98 -12.47
C PRO A 227 19.48 -16.37 -12.32
N ALA A 228 18.68 -17.45 -12.16
CA ALA A 228 19.17 -18.78 -11.82
C ALA A 228 19.39 -19.71 -13.05
N GLY A 229 18.85 -19.37 -14.22
CA GLY A 229 18.90 -20.19 -15.42
C GLY A 229 18.09 -21.48 -15.27
N LEU A 230 16.93 -21.40 -14.63
CA LEU A 230 16.01 -22.51 -14.42
C LEU A 230 15.48 -23.06 -15.75
N LYS A 231 15.16 -24.36 -15.79
CA LYS A 231 14.67 -25.04 -17.00
C LYS A 231 13.35 -25.75 -16.77
N GLY A 232 12.47 -25.65 -17.76
CA GLY A 232 11.23 -26.42 -17.78
C GLY A 232 10.47 -26.35 -16.49
N ASP A 233 10.15 -27.50 -15.90
CA ASP A 233 9.34 -27.65 -14.69
C ASP A 233 9.99 -27.11 -13.40
N ALA A 234 11.25 -26.65 -13.44
CA ALA A 234 11.89 -25.97 -12.32
C ALA A 234 11.40 -24.51 -12.19
N ILE A 235 10.78 -23.95 -13.23
CA ILE A 235 10.17 -22.63 -13.22
C ILE A 235 8.77 -22.77 -12.62
N CYS A 236 8.40 -21.87 -11.68
CA CYS A 236 7.06 -21.91 -11.08
C CYS A 236 5.96 -21.53 -12.09
N ASP A 237 4.76 -22.04 -11.85
CA ASP A 237 3.56 -21.55 -12.52
C ASP A 237 3.33 -20.07 -12.11
N GLY A 238 3.25 -19.14 -13.05
CA GLY A 238 3.00 -17.72 -12.75
C GLY A 238 3.63 -16.74 -13.72
#